data_1ebbb6061ef428adb954cdbf806b544a
#
_entry.id   1ebbb6061ef428adb954cdbf806b544a
#
_cell.length_a   1.000
_cell.length_b   1.000
_cell.length_c   1.000
_cell.angle_alpha   90.00
_cell.angle_beta   90.00
_cell.angle_gamma   90.00
#
_symmetry.space_group_name_H-M   'P 1'
#
loop_
_entity.id
_entity.type
_entity.pdbx_description
1 polymer ?
#
loop_
_entity_poly.entity_id
_entity_poly.type
_entity_poly.pdbx_seq_one_letter_code
_entity_poly.pdbx_strand_id
1 'polypeptide(L)'
;DNSKRLFDRSKELFSKGVISKQDFENAELSLNQARESLTQAENDFKIIKQGSLSGGGSANTNIIAQISGTILEIPVREGNQVIESNNFNAGTTIATVADMSIMIFEGQVDEAEVGKLEEGKDIKVVLGALGEEEFPSKLTFVAPKGIEANGAVQFKIKASVEIPTSKVRAGYSANAII
;
A
#
# COMPACT_ATOMS: atom_id res chain seq x y z
N ASP A 1 -39.33 9.50 9.61
CA ASP A 1 -40.42 9.31 10.59
C ASP A 1 -41.84 9.35 9.99
N ASN A 2 -42.02 10.07 8.87
CA ASN A 2 -43.32 10.16 8.19
C ASN A 2 -43.76 8.82 7.57
N SER A 3 -42.86 8.12 6.88
CA SER A 3 -43.17 6.81 6.26
C SER A 3 -43.59 5.77 7.29
N LYS A 4 -42.98 5.80 8.50
CA LYS A 4 -43.38 4.92 9.59
C LYS A 4 -44.81 5.20 10.06
N ARG A 5 -45.16 6.46 10.26
CA ARG A 5 -46.52 6.84 10.67
C ARG A 5 -47.56 6.48 9.62
N LEU A 6 -47.22 6.64 8.35
CA LEU A 6 -48.13 6.26 7.24
C LEU A 6 -48.33 4.73 7.19
N PHE A 7 -47.26 3.96 7.37
CA PHE A 7 -47.34 2.50 7.45
C PHE A 7 -48.20 2.06 8.64
N ASP A 8 -47.95 2.59 9.85
CA ASP A 8 -48.71 2.23 11.05
C ASP A 8 -50.19 2.49 10.88
N ARG A 9 -50.53 3.64 10.26
CA ARG A 9 -51.92 4.00 9.91
C ARG A 9 -52.50 3.03 8.85
N SER A 10 -51.78 2.72 7.80
CA SER A 10 -52.23 1.80 6.78
C SER A 10 -52.41 0.39 7.31
N LYS A 11 -51.55 -0.03 8.26
CA LYS A 11 -51.70 -1.33 8.94
C LYS A 11 -53.01 -1.42 9.74
N GLU A 12 -53.35 -0.33 10.47
CA GLU A 12 -54.60 -0.26 11.21
C GLU A 12 -55.83 -0.29 10.28
N LEU A 13 -55.79 0.50 9.19
CA LEU A 13 -56.87 0.53 8.20
C LEU A 13 -57.04 -0.78 7.46
N PHE A 14 -55.92 -1.47 7.13
CA PHE A 14 -55.98 -2.79 6.51
C PHE A 14 -56.59 -3.82 7.45
N SER A 15 -56.24 -3.81 8.73
CA SER A 15 -56.81 -4.74 9.72
C SER A 15 -58.32 -4.54 9.92
N LYS A 16 -58.84 -3.32 9.66
CA LYS A 16 -60.27 -2.99 9.68
C LYS A 16 -60.94 -3.21 8.34
N GLY A 17 -60.24 -3.71 7.32
CA GLY A 17 -60.79 -3.93 5.98
C GLY A 17 -61.09 -2.67 5.17
N VAL A 18 -60.53 -1.52 5.54
CA VAL A 18 -60.84 -0.19 4.95
C VAL A 18 -59.99 0.07 3.68
N ILE A 19 -58.77 -0.47 3.62
CA ILE A 19 -57.90 -0.32 2.44
C ILE A 19 -57.59 -1.66 1.80
N SER A 20 -57.18 -1.59 0.49
CA SER A 20 -56.82 -2.79 -0.25
C SER A 20 -55.46 -3.34 0.22
N LYS A 21 -55.21 -4.63 -0.10
CA LYS A 21 -53.88 -5.27 0.14
C LYS A 21 -52.77 -4.51 -0.62
N GLN A 22 -53.05 -4.05 -1.82
CA GLN A 22 -52.11 -3.29 -2.65
C GLN A 22 -51.68 -1.96 -1.97
N ASP A 23 -52.65 -1.26 -1.36
CA ASP A 23 -52.33 0.01 -0.68
C ASP A 23 -51.49 -0.23 0.57
N PHE A 24 -51.74 -1.32 1.30
CA PHE A 24 -50.92 -1.71 2.43
C PHE A 24 -49.49 -2.09 2.01
N GLU A 25 -49.34 -2.91 0.96
CA GLU A 25 -48.02 -3.31 0.41
C GLU A 25 -47.23 -2.08 -0.11
N ASN A 26 -47.90 -1.12 -0.73
CA ASN A 26 -47.25 0.15 -1.14
C ASN A 26 -46.73 0.97 0.06
N ALA A 27 -47.50 1.01 1.16
CA ALA A 27 -47.07 1.68 2.36
C ALA A 27 -45.88 0.97 3.03
N GLU A 28 -45.85 -0.35 3.02
CA GLU A 28 -44.74 -1.18 3.48
C GLU A 28 -43.47 -0.96 2.64
N LEU A 29 -43.60 -0.97 1.31
CA LEU A 29 -42.50 -0.69 0.40
C LEU A 29 -41.91 0.69 0.65
N SER A 30 -42.76 1.71 0.81
CA SER A 30 -42.33 3.08 1.10
C SER A 30 -41.56 3.19 2.43
N LEU A 31 -41.99 2.45 3.46
CA LEU A 31 -41.27 2.38 4.73
C LEU A 31 -39.92 1.73 4.58
N ASN A 32 -39.83 0.62 3.85
CA ASN A 32 -38.56 -0.10 3.63
C ASN A 32 -37.56 0.76 2.85
N GLN A 33 -37.99 1.44 1.79
CA GLN A 33 -37.17 2.37 1.02
C GLN A 33 -36.65 3.51 1.92
N ALA A 34 -37.49 4.06 2.79
CA ALA A 34 -37.08 5.12 3.70
C ALA A 34 -36.06 4.63 4.76
N ARG A 35 -36.17 3.36 5.20
CA ARG A 35 -35.22 2.74 6.11
C ARG A 35 -33.87 2.50 5.45
N GLU A 36 -33.87 1.99 4.22
CA GLU A 36 -32.63 1.79 3.44
C GLU A 36 -31.91 3.11 3.20
N SER A 37 -32.65 4.17 2.82
CA SER A 37 -32.08 5.51 2.64
C SER A 37 -31.48 6.06 3.93
N LEU A 38 -32.12 5.83 5.09
CA LEU A 38 -31.58 6.25 6.38
C LEU A 38 -30.29 5.47 6.70
N THR A 39 -30.28 4.16 6.53
CA THR A 39 -29.11 3.32 6.77
C THR A 39 -27.94 3.75 5.89
N GLN A 40 -28.20 4.05 4.62
CA GLN A 40 -27.17 4.56 3.72
C GLN A 40 -26.60 5.90 4.18
N ALA A 41 -27.47 6.85 4.55
CA ALA A 41 -27.02 8.14 5.06
C ALA A 41 -26.24 8.04 6.39
N GLU A 42 -26.63 7.11 7.27
CA GLU A 42 -25.89 6.83 8.52
C GLU A 42 -24.52 6.21 8.22
N ASN A 43 -24.43 5.34 7.24
CA ASN A 43 -23.15 4.75 6.81
C ASN A 43 -22.24 5.79 6.18
N ASP A 44 -22.75 6.64 5.30
CA ASP A 44 -22.01 7.75 4.71
C ASP A 44 -21.49 8.71 5.79
N PHE A 45 -22.31 9.02 6.78
CA PHE A 45 -21.90 9.83 7.92
C PHE A 45 -20.79 9.17 8.75
N LYS A 46 -20.88 7.84 8.97
CA LYS A 46 -19.81 7.08 9.68
C LYS A 46 -18.51 7.10 8.90
N ILE A 47 -18.56 6.91 7.57
CA ILE A 47 -17.39 6.97 6.69
C ILE A 47 -16.73 8.35 6.80
N ILE A 48 -17.50 9.42 6.71
CA ILE A 48 -16.97 10.80 6.80
C ILE A 48 -16.36 11.06 8.19
N LYS A 49 -17.01 10.59 9.26
CA LYS A 49 -16.59 10.88 10.63
C LYS A 49 -15.46 9.99 11.12
N GLN A 50 -15.44 8.72 10.75
CA GLN A 50 -14.54 7.68 11.29
C GLN A 50 -13.57 7.11 10.25
N GLY A 51 -13.73 7.49 8.98
CA GLY A 51 -12.90 6.96 7.87
C GLY A 51 -13.19 5.51 7.50
N SER A 52 -14.14 4.83 8.16
CA SER A 52 -14.46 3.44 7.85
C SER A 52 -15.83 3.01 8.36
N LEU A 53 -16.41 1.97 7.77
CA LEU A 53 -17.57 1.24 8.28
C LEU A 53 -17.10 0.08 9.16
N SER A 54 -17.54 0.03 10.40
CA SER A 54 -17.37 -1.15 11.26
C SER A 54 -18.27 -2.27 10.75
N GLY A 55 -17.70 -3.32 10.14
CA GLY A 55 -18.49 -4.46 9.67
C GLY A 55 -18.11 -5.03 8.29
N GLY A 56 -16.93 -4.73 7.76
CA GLY A 56 -16.40 -5.38 6.56
C GLY A 56 -16.92 -4.84 5.21
N GLY A 57 -17.53 -3.66 5.20
CA GLY A 57 -17.85 -2.95 3.96
C GLY A 57 -16.61 -2.34 3.29
N SER A 58 -16.62 -2.31 1.95
CA SER A 58 -15.47 -1.88 1.13
C SER A 58 -15.10 -0.39 1.24
N ALA A 59 -15.83 0.42 2.01
CA ALA A 59 -15.56 1.83 2.18
C ALA A 59 -14.67 2.07 3.39
N ASN A 60 -13.37 2.11 3.16
CA ASN A 60 -12.36 2.44 4.16
C ASN A 60 -11.43 3.51 3.60
N THR A 61 -11.43 4.68 4.23
CA THR A 61 -10.53 5.78 3.88
C THR A 61 -9.22 5.74 4.67
N ASN A 62 -9.07 4.79 5.61
CA ASN A 62 -7.82 4.59 6.34
C ASN A 62 -6.87 3.73 5.51
N ILE A 63 -5.72 4.27 5.19
CA ILE A 63 -4.66 3.55 4.49
C ILE A 63 -3.78 2.87 5.51
N ILE A 64 -3.76 1.54 5.49
CA ILE A 64 -3.03 0.71 6.45
C ILE A 64 -1.80 0.14 5.76
N ALA A 65 -0.65 0.14 6.46
CA ALA A 65 0.56 -0.52 5.99
C ALA A 65 0.31 -2.04 5.85
N GLN A 66 0.65 -2.59 4.70
CA GLN A 66 0.50 -4.03 4.40
C GLN A 66 1.66 -4.87 4.93
N ILE A 67 2.79 -4.22 5.24
CA ILE A 67 4.00 -4.85 5.77
C ILE A 67 4.46 -4.12 7.03
N SER A 68 5.11 -4.85 7.92
CA SER A 68 5.82 -4.27 9.05
C SER A 68 7.19 -3.79 8.59
N GLY A 69 7.65 -2.64 9.10
CA GLY A 69 8.95 -2.09 8.71
C GLY A 69 9.15 -0.66 9.15
N THR A 70 10.17 -0.03 8.61
CA THR A 70 10.50 1.37 8.84
C THR A 70 9.97 2.23 7.69
N ILE A 71 9.33 3.33 8.02
CA ILE A 71 8.91 4.32 7.02
C ILE A 71 10.16 5.03 6.51
N LEU A 72 10.41 4.92 5.20
CA LEU A 72 11.54 5.58 4.55
C LEU A 72 11.21 7.02 4.17
N GLU A 73 10.01 7.23 3.62
CA GLU A 73 9.54 8.56 3.22
C GLU A 73 8.01 8.65 3.22
N ILE A 74 7.51 9.86 3.37
CA ILE A 74 6.10 10.23 3.23
C ILE A 74 6.05 11.43 2.29
N PRO A 75 5.88 11.21 0.97
CA PRO A 75 5.94 12.29 -0.03
C PRO A 75 4.71 13.20 -0.01
N VAL A 76 3.61 12.76 0.58
CA VAL A 76 2.35 13.51 0.65
C VAL A 76 2.24 14.33 1.94
N ARG A 77 1.52 15.45 1.86
CA ARG A 77 1.21 16.32 3.02
C ARG A 77 -0.30 16.49 3.14
N GLU A 78 -0.76 16.92 4.29
CA GLU A 78 -2.15 17.29 4.50
C GLU A 78 -2.60 18.31 3.46
N GLY A 79 -3.78 18.08 2.87
CA GLY A 79 -4.33 18.89 1.79
C GLY A 79 -3.89 18.50 0.38
N ASN A 80 -2.94 17.57 0.21
CA ASN A 80 -2.59 17.06 -1.10
C ASN A 80 -3.71 16.15 -1.64
N GLN A 81 -4.00 16.29 -2.92
CA GLN A 81 -4.87 15.36 -3.62
C GLN A 81 -4.14 14.02 -3.84
N VAL A 82 -4.80 12.93 -3.52
CA VAL A 82 -4.33 11.58 -3.77
C VAL A 82 -5.22 10.90 -4.81
N ILE A 83 -4.62 10.11 -5.69
CA ILE A 83 -5.29 9.40 -6.77
C ILE A 83 -5.13 7.91 -6.51
N GLU A 84 -6.21 7.16 -6.60
CA GLU A 84 -6.21 5.70 -6.48
C GLU A 84 -5.48 5.06 -7.66
N SER A 85 -4.75 3.98 -7.38
CA SER A 85 -4.11 3.16 -8.41
C SER A 85 -5.15 2.40 -9.21
N ASN A 86 -5.01 2.40 -10.54
CA ASN A 86 -5.83 1.62 -11.47
C ASN A 86 -4.97 1.11 -12.64
N ASN A 87 -5.58 0.37 -13.58
CA ASN A 87 -4.86 -0.21 -14.72
C ASN A 87 -4.15 0.81 -15.62
N PHE A 88 -4.51 2.09 -15.55
CA PHE A 88 -3.96 3.17 -16.36
C PHE A 88 -3.05 4.13 -15.57
N ASN A 89 -3.13 4.08 -14.24
CA ASN A 89 -2.40 5.01 -13.37
C ASN A 89 -1.87 4.27 -12.14
N ALA A 90 -0.58 4.45 -11.86
CA ALA A 90 0.07 3.86 -10.69
C ALA A 90 -0.43 4.40 -9.34
N GLY A 91 -1.23 5.48 -9.36
CA GLY A 91 -1.72 6.12 -8.15
C GLY A 91 -0.69 7.01 -7.46
N THR A 92 -1.08 7.56 -6.32
CA THR A 92 -0.22 8.43 -5.51
C THR A 92 0.45 7.61 -4.40
N THR A 93 1.78 7.64 -4.33
CA THR A 93 2.52 7.04 -3.23
C THR A 93 2.28 7.84 -1.94
N ILE A 94 1.73 7.19 -0.92
CA ILE A 94 1.44 7.82 0.38
C ILE A 94 2.65 7.71 1.32
N ALA A 95 3.23 6.52 1.42
CA ALA A 95 4.43 6.25 2.21
C ALA A 95 5.19 5.07 1.61
N THR A 96 6.50 5.09 1.73
CA THR A 96 7.37 3.96 1.39
C THR A 96 7.83 3.30 2.68
N VAL A 97 7.53 2.00 2.83
CA VAL A 97 7.91 1.19 4.00
C VAL A 97 8.85 0.08 3.55
N ALA A 98 9.92 -0.13 4.28
CA ALA A 98 10.88 -1.20 4.01
C ALA A 98 11.27 -1.95 5.29
N ASP A 99 11.56 -3.23 5.13
CA ASP A 99 12.20 -4.02 6.16
C ASP A 99 13.70 -3.71 6.18
N MET A 100 14.15 -3.03 7.22
CA MET A 100 15.55 -2.62 7.38
C MET A 100 16.43 -3.75 7.96
N SER A 101 15.88 -4.91 8.28
CA SER A 101 16.66 -6.05 8.77
C SER A 101 17.53 -6.68 7.69
N ILE A 102 17.15 -6.51 6.42
CA ILE A 102 17.85 -7.05 5.27
C ILE A 102 18.34 -5.90 4.40
N MET A 103 19.66 -5.77 4.29
CA MET A 103 20.28 -4.76 3.43
C MET A 103 20.86 -5.42 2.18
N ILE A 104 20.60 -4.79 1.05
CA ILE A 104 21.09 -5.27 -0.25
C ILE A 104 22.00 -4.17 -0.84
N PHE A 105 23.23 -4.58 -1.18
CA PHE A 105 24.10 -3.76 -2.00
C PHE A 105 23.69 -3.95 -3.47
N GLU A 106 23.49 -2.87 -4.18
CA GLU A 106 23.36 -2.86 -5.64
C GLU A 106 24.53 -2.09 -6.25
N GLY A 107 25.27 -2.73 -7.12
CA GLY A 107 26.41 -2.15 -7.80
C GLY A 107 26.42 -2.45 -9.29
N GLN A 108 27.37 -1.84 -9.96
CA GLN A 108 27.66 -2.08 -11.40
C GLN A 108 29.11 -2.46 -11.54
N VAL A 109 29.37 -3.46 -12.36
CA VAL A 109 30.72 -3.98 -12.63
C VAL A 109 30.97 -3.96 -14.14
N ASP A 110 32.18 -3.60 -14.50
CA ASP A 110 32.62 -3.54 -15.90
C ASP A 110 32.66 -4.93 -16.55
N GLU A 111 32.46 -5.00 -17.86
CA GLU A 111 32.50 -6.21 -18.67
C GLU A 111 33.81 -7.00 -18.48
N ALA A 112 34.93 -6.31 -18.29
CA ALA A 112 36.24 -6.96 -18.12
C ALA A 112 36.35 -7.77 -16.81
N GLU A 113 35.53 -7.43 -15.80
CA GLU A 113 35.59 -8.02 -14.46
C GLU A 113 34.43 -8.95 -14.16
N VAL A 114 33.28 -8.78 -14.82
CA VAL A 114 32.08 -9.60 -14.55
C VAL A 114 32.30 -11.09 -14.73
N GLY A 115 33.18 -11.48 -15.67
CA GLY A 115 33.51 -12.87 -15.92
C GLY A 115 34.25 -13.58 -14.78
N LYS A 116 34.73 -12.84 -13.78
CA LYS A 116 35.37 -13.37 -12.55
C LYS A 116 34.40 -13.52 -11.39
N LEU A 117 33.14 -13.09 -11.58
CA LEU A 117 32.12 -13.06 -10.57
C LEU A 117 31.16 -14.23 -10.72
N GLU A 118 30.96 -14.95 -9.63
CA GLU A 118 30.01 -16.04 -9.53
C GLU A 118 29.05 -15.76 -8.38
N GLU A 119 27.78 -16.15 -8.52
CA GLU A 119 26.82 -16.10 -7.43
C GLU A 119 27.29 -16.95 -6.26
N GLY A 120 27.16 -16.43 -5.06
CA GLY A 120 27.65 -17.08 -3.84
C GLY A 120 29.06 -16.70 -3.42
N LYS A 121 29.79 -15.92 -4.24
CA LYS A 121 31.15 -15.44 -3.89
C LYS A 121 31.07 -14.47 -2.71
N ASP A 122 31.99 -14.64 -1.76
CA ASP A 122 32.17 -13.72 -0.65
C ASP A 122 32.90 -12.46 -1.14
N ILE A 123 32.36 -11.31 -0.83
CA ILE A 123 32.89 -10.00 -1.15
C ILE A 123 32.84 -9.10 0.09
N LYS A 124 33.51 -7.98 0.04
CA LYS A 124 33.48 -6.96 1.10
C LYS A 124 32.83 -5.70 0.56
N VAL A 125 31.91 -5.14 1.31
CA VAL A 125 31.28 -3.86 0.98
C VAL A 125 31.75 -2.79 1.96
N VAL A 126 32.18 -1.67 1.41
CA VAL A 126 32.59 -0.49 2.16
C VAL A 126 31.58 0.61 1.92
N LEU A 127 31.06 1.20 2.98
CA LEU A 127 30.07 2.28 2.95
C LEU A 127 30.77 3.63 3.07
N GLY A 128 30.59 4.50 2.10
CA GLY A 128 31.20 5.84 2.11
C GLY A 128 30.86 6.68 3.35
N ALA A 129 29.71 6.45 3.98
CA ALA A 129 29.28 7.14 5.19
C ALA A 129 29.95 6.63 6.48
N LEU A 130 30.52 5.42 6.48
CA LEU A 130 31.12 4.77 7.65
C LEU A 130 32.65 4.65 7.55
N GLY A 131 33.26 5.36 6.59
CA GLY A 131 34.71 5.37 6.39
C GLY A 131 35.23 4.06 5.81
N GLU A 132 36.28 3.50 6.40
CA GLU A 132 36.97 2.29 5.91
C GLU A 132 36.45 0.98 6.54
N GLU A 133 35.29 1.01 7.21
CA GLU A 133 34.72 -0.19 7.82
C GLU A 133 34.24 -1.14 6.71
N GLU A 134 34.81 -2.36 6.68
CA GLU A 134 34.48 -3.40 5.70
C GLU A 134 33.38 -4.33 6.25
N PHE A 135 32.35 -4.55 5.46
CA PHE A 135 31.23 -5.42 5.85
C PHE A 135 31.27 -6.70 5.01
N PRO A 136 31.26 -7.87 5.66
CA PRO A 136 31.19 -9.13 4.95
C PRO A 136 29.86 -9.21 4.18
N SER A 137 29.95 -9.62 2.93
CA SER A 137 28.83 -9.60 2.02
C SER A 137 28.91 -10.79 1.07
N LYS A 138 27.76 -11.27 0.63
CA LYS A 138 27.69 -12.40 -0.29
C LYS A 138 26.98 -11.98 -1.58
N LEU A 139 27.64 -12.25 -2.70
CA LEU A 139 27.08 -11.98 -4.02
C LEU A 139 25.87 -12.90 -4.28
N THR A 140 24.70 -12.30 -4.44
CA THR A 140 23.44 -13.04 -4.61
C THR A 140 22.93 -13.04 -6.05
N PHE A 141 23.39 -12.08 -6.84
CA PHE A 141 22.92 -11.95 -8.22
C PHE A 141 23.96 -11.24 -9.09
N VAL A 142 24.18 -11.78 -10.28
CA VAL A 142 24.95 -11.15 -11.36
C VAL A 142 24.04 -11.07 -12.58
N ALA A 143 23.81 -9.88 -13.11
CA ALA A 143 22.90 -9.71 -14.25
C ALA A 143 23.46 -10.43 -15.49
N PRO A 144 22.66 -11.27 -16.17
CA PRO A 144 23.08 -11.97 -17.38
C PRO A 144 23.18 -11.04 -18.61
N LYS A 145 22.67 -9.80 -18.48
CA LYS A 145 22.67 -8.79 -19.54
C LYS A 145 23.36 -7.52 -19.08
N GLY A 146 24.35 -7.09 -19.85
CA GLY A 146 24.98 -5.79 -19.68
C GLY A 146 24.09 -4.64 -20.16
N ILE A 147 24.29 -3.48 -19.58
CA ILE A 147 23.64 -2.21 -19.93
C ILE A 147 24.76 -1.26 -20.35
N GLU A 148 24.62 -0.62 -21.48
CA GLU A 148 25.54 0.42 -21.90
C GLU A 148 25.23 1.71 -21.11
N ALA A 149 26.23 2.16 -20.35
CA ALA A 149 26.17 3.39 -19.58
C ALA A 149 27.47 4.17 -19.75
N ASN A 150 27.39 5.43 -20.13
CA ASN A 150 28.54 6.33 -20.30
C ASN A 150 29.62 5.79 -21.27
N GLY A 151 29.23 5.02 -22.29
CA GLY A 151 30.16 4.46 -23.29
C GLY A 151 30.90 3.19 -22.84
N ALA A 152 30.52 2.59 -21.71
CA ALA A 152 31.03 1.31 -21.23
C ALA A 152 29.87 0.33 -20.97
N VAL A 153 30.11 -0.96 -21.17
CA VAL A 153 29.15 -2.01 -20.84
C VAL A 153 29.31 -2.39 -19.37
N GLN A 154 28.23 -2.23 -18.60
CA GLN A 154 28.23 -2.53 -17.18
C GLN A 154 27.17 -3.57 -16.84
N PHE A 155 27.48 -4.44 -15.91
CA PHE A 155 26.61 -5.49 -15.41
C PHE A 155 26.15 -5.18 -14.00
N LYS A 156 24.84 -5.25 -13.77
CA LYS A 156 24.26 -5.04 -12.43
C LYS A 156 24.54 -6.25 -11.54
N ILE A 157 25.04 -6.00 -10.35
CA ILE A 157 25.24 -7.01 -9.32
C ILE A 157 24.45 -6.68 -8.06
N LYS A 158 24.09 -7.70 -7.29
CA LYS A 158 23.48 -7.54 -5.96
C LYS A 158 24.19 -8.46 -4.98
N ALA A 159 24.39 -7.94 -3.78
CA ALA A 159 24.94 -8.73 -2.67
C ALA A 159 24.12 -8.49 -1.40
N SER A 160 23.94 -9.54 -0.62
CA SER A 160 23.43 -9.42 0.75
C SER A 160 24.53 -8.93 1.65
N VAL A 161 24.27 -7.93 2.47
CA VAL A 161 25.24 -7.31 3.36
C VAL A 161 24.84 -7.56 4.80
N GLU A 162 25.72 -8.10 5.60
CA GLU A 162 25.50 -8.32 7.02
C GLU A 162 25.95 -7.08 7.81
N ILE A 163 25.03 -6.15 8.06
CA ILE A 163 25.31 -4.91 8.78
C ILE A 163 24.32 -4.75 9.93
N PRO A 164 24.79 -4.28 11.12
CA PRO A 164 23.90 -3.86 12.19
C PRO A 164 23.01 -2.69 11.72
N THR A 165 21.70 -2.92 11.64
CA THR A 165 20.70 -1.99 11.11
C THR A 165 20.67 -0.62 11.81
N SER A 166 21.21 -0.52 13.01
CA SER A 166 21.28 0.74 13.77
C SER A 166 22.26 1.77 13.18
N LYS A 167 23.22 1.33 12.35
CA LYS A 167 24.29 2.19 11.82
C LYS A 167 24.06 2.65 10.37
N VAL A 168 23.15 2.00 9.64
CA VAL A 168 23.04 2.18 8.18
C VAL A 168 21.67 2.68 7.78
N ARG A 169 21.65 3.51 6.75
CA ARG A 169 20.42 4.01 6.12
C ARG A 169 20.36 3.54 4.67
N ALA A 170 19.13 3.30 4.19
CA ALA A 170 18.91 3.05 2.77
C ALA A 170 19.39 4.26 1.93
N GLY A 171 20.00 3.97 0.78
CA GLY A 171 20.50 5.00 -0.12
C GLY A 171 21.95 5.48 0.16
N TYR A 172 22.67 4.86 1.08
CA TYR A 172 24.11 5.14 1.23
C TYR A 172 24.89 4.68 0.01
N SER A 173 25.89 5.47 -0.38
CA SER A 173 26.88 5.06 -1.38
C SER A 173 27.77 3.97 -0.83
N ALA A 174 28.00 2.92 -1.62
CA ALA A 174 28.80 1.78 -1.23
C ALA A 174 29.69 1.32 -2.38
N ASN A 175 30.87 0.80 -2.04
CA ASN A 175 31.81 0.19 -2.97
C ASN A 175 32.02 -1.27 -2.58
N ALA A 176 32.07 -2.15 -3.57
CA ALA A 176 32.44 -3.54 -3.34
C ALA A 176 33.91 -3.78 -3.64
N ILE A 177 34.57 -4.49 -2.76
CA ILE A 177 35.92 -5.04 -2.95
C ILE A 177 35.75 -6.53 -3.21
N ILE A 178 36.21 -6.99 -4.36
CA ILE A 178 35.96 -8.33 -4.91
C ILE A 178 37.22 -9.15 -4.90
#